data_b5f8180379b5d1dceb63caadc34926ee
#
_entry.id   b5f8180379b5d1dceb63caadc34926ee
#
_cell.length_a   1.000
_cell.length_b   1.000
_cell.length_c   1.000
_cell.angle_alpha   90.00
_cell.angle_beta   90.00
_cell.angle_gamma   90.00
#
_symmetry.space_group_name_H-M   'P 1'
#
loop_
_entity.id
_entity.type
_entity.pdbx_description
1 polymer ?
#
loop_
_entity_poly.entity_id
_entity_poly.type
_entity_poly.pdbx_seq_one_letter_code
_entity_poly.pdbx_strand_id
1 'polypeptide(L)'
;KLSENGNDVLLVAPTGGGKTLAGFLPSLNDLINNKPKKNKLHTLYISPLKALTIDVHRNLTSPIEDQGLDIRIETRTGDTSAYKKNRQKVLPPHMLMTTPESLALLLSNKESKDYFKYLKYLVIDEIHTLVNTKRGDLLSLNLSRINSISPDCKKIGLSATVKNKNAVLKFLTSKKKAKTLNVEETSVPKIDILESNNRVPWSGHMASYAIRDIYQKIKKSSLTIVFVNTRAQAELVFNKLWQENENNLRIAIHHGSLEKEIRRKVESLMSSGKIDCVVATSSLDLGIDWGDVDLVVQIGSPKGISRFLQRIGRSNHRFDEPSNALLVPSNRFEYLECLSAINSIKNKLLDETKEKQGSLDVLAQHILGVACSEPFQVDELYNQVINAWPYRNLTKIKFFE
;
A
#
# COMPACT_ATOMS: atom_id res chain seq x y z
N LYS A 1 2.05 -6.26 -23.18
CA LYS A 1 3.18 -6.79 -24.00
C LYS A 1 4.29 -7.45 -23.16
N LEU A 2 4.94 -6.77 -22.17
CA LEU A 2 6.06 -7.36 -21.41
C LEU A 2 5.64 -8.58 -20.59
N SER A 3 4.53 -8.49 -19.86
CA SER A 3 3.98 -9.60 -19.09
C SER A 3 3.42 -10.71 -19.97
N GLU A 4 2.85 -10.37 -21.13
CA GLU A 4 2.40 -11.35 -22.14
C GLU A 4 3.55 -12.20 -22.67
N ASN A 5 4.75 -11.61 -22.79
CA ASN A 5 5.98 -12.29 -23.22
C ASN A 5 6.62 -13.16 -22.10
N GLY A 6 5.90 -13.45 -21.01
CA GLY A 6 6.37 -14.33 -19.94
C GLY A 6 7.35 -13.70 -18.94
N ASN A 7 7.55 -12.35 -18.97
CA ASN A 7 8.37 -11.68 -17.99
C ASN A 7 7.57 -11.34 -16.73
N ASP A 8 8.22 -11.43 -15.57
CA ASP A 8 7.77 -10.74 -14.37
C ASP A 8 8.08 -9.24 -14.49
N VAL A 9 7.19 -8.37 -14.03
CA VAL A 9 7.29 -6.91 -14.26
C VAL A 9 7.17 -6.16 -12.96
N LEU A 10 8.09 -5.24 -12.71
CA LEU A 10 7.95 -4.20 -11.68
C LEU A 10 7.60 -2.88 -12.36
N LEU A 11 6.40 -2.38 -12.09
CA LEU A 11 5.95 -1.06 -12.54
C LEU A 11 6.17 -0.03 -11.43
N VAL A 12 7.04 0.92 -11.67
CA VAL A 12 7.34 2.04 -10.77
C VAL A 12 6.78 3.31 -11.38
N ALA A 13 5.81 3.91 -10.70
CA ALA A 13 5.19 5.16 -11.14
C ALA A 13 4.68 5.97 -9.93
N PRO A 14 4.53 7.30 -10.05
CA PRO A 14 3.95 8.14 -8.99
C PRO A 14 2.50 7.74 -8.67
N THR A 15 1.99 8.22 -7.55
CA THR A 15 0.56 8.09 -7.20
C THR A 15 -0.30 8.79 -8.24
N GLY A 16 -1.50 8.28 -8.52
CA GLY A 16 -2.36 8.81 -9.59
C GLY A 16 -1.97 8.38 -11.02
N GLY A 17 -0.81 7.76 -11.23
CA GLY A 17 -0.30 7.34 -12.55
C GLY A 17 -0.96 6.09 -13.16
N GLY A 18 -2.16 5.70 -12.75
CA GLY A 18 -2.89 4.56 -13.34
C GLY A 18 -2.26 3.18 -13.12
N LYS A 19 -1.33 3.04 -12.14
CA LYS A 19 -0.60 1.80 -11.86
C LYS A 19 -1.49 0.58 -11.69
N THR A 20 -2.55 0.73 -10.91
CA THR A 20 -3.44 -0.38 -10.54
C THR A 20 -4.12 -0.95 -11.78
N LEU A 21 -4.71 -0.10 -12.62
CA LEU A 21 -5.29 -0.54 -13.88
C LEU A 21 -4.26 -1.19 -14.79
N ALA A 22 -3.09 -0.56 -14.97
CA ALA A 22 -2.00 -1.09 -15.79
C ALA A 22 -1.54 -2.48 -15.31
N GLY A 23 -1.54 -2.73 -13.99
CA GLY A 23 -1.23 -4.03 -13.41
C GLY A 23 -2.27 -5.11 -13.70
N PHE A 24 -3.54 -4.75 -13.83
CA PHE A 24 -4.63 -5.69 -14.13
C PHE A 24 -4.83 -5.95 -15.62
N LEU A 25 -4.48 -5.03 -16.49
CA LEU A 25 -4.71 -5.14 -17.94
C LEU A 25 -4.27 -6.49 -18.54
N PRO A 26 -3.08 -7.04 -18.24
CA PRO A 26 -2.69 -8.34 -18.81
C PRO A 26 -3.61 -9.48 -18.38
N SER A 27 -4.05 -9.50 -17.12
CA SER A 27 -4.93 -10.55 -16.60
C SER A 27 -6.36 -10.40 -17.09
N LEU A 28 -6.87 -9.18 -17.22
CA LEU A 28 -8.19 -8.89 -17.78
C LEU A 28 -8.24 -9.28 -19.25
N ASN A 29 -7.22 -8.91 -20.02
CA ASN A 29 -7.11 -9.28 -21.44
C ASN A 29 -7.09 -10.82 -21.62
N ASP A 30 -6.35 -11.54 -20.77
CA ASP A 30 -6.35 -13.01 -20.81
C ASP A 30 -7.72 -13.61 -20.43
N LEU A 31 -8.40 -13.06 -19.42
CA LEU A 31 -9.74 -13.51 -19.01
C LEU A 31 -10.82 -13.26 -20.07
N ILE A 32 -10.71 -12.15 -20.80
CA ILE A 32 -11.66 -11.78 -21.87
C ILE A 32 -11.45 -12.71 -23.09
N ASN A 33 -10.21 -12.89 -23.51
CA ASN A 33 -9.90 -13.66 -24.73
C ASN A 33 -9.95 -15.18 -24.53
N ASN A 34 -9.60 -15.64 -23.32
CA ASN A 34 -9.51 -17.06 -23.01
C ASN A 34 -10.52 -17.41 -21.91
N LYS A 35 -11.80 -17.61 -22.25
CA LYS A 35 -12.87 -17.89 -21.28
C LYS A 35 -12.38 -18.59 -20.01
N PRO A 36 -12.53 -17.96 -18.82
CA PRO A 36 -11.99 -18.52 -17.59
C PRO A 36 -12.65 -19.86 -17.25
N LYS A 37 -11.86 -20.81 -16.74
CA LYS A 37 -12.42 -22.06 -16.23
C LYS A 37 -13.32 -21.75 -15.04
N LYS A 38 -14.57 -22.21 -15.05
CA LYS A 38 -15.52 -22.02 -13.94
C LYS A 38 -14.88 -22.46 -12.62
N ASN A 39 -15.02 -21.64 -11.58
CA ASN A 39 -14.56 -21.91 -10.23
C ASN A 39 -13.05 -22.21 -10.11
N LYS A 40 -12.22 -21.52 -10.89
CA LYS A 40 -10.76 -21.61 -10.79
C LYS A 40 -10.16 -20.22 -10.61
N LEU A 41 -9.20 -20.11 -9.68
CA LEU A 41 -8.49 -18.87 -9.45
C LEU A 41 -7.51 -18.61 -10.59
N HIS A 42 -7.70 -17.49 -11.29
CA HIS A 42 -6.86 -17.06 -12.41
C HIS A 42 -5.90 -15.93 -11.99
N THR A 43 -6.40 -14.97 -11.22
CA THR A 43 -5.65 -13.79 -10.81
C THR A 43 -5.70 -13.60 -9.30
N LEU A 44 -4.55 -13.40 -8.69
CA LEU A 44 -4.41 -13.04 -7.28
C LEU A 44 -3.87 -11.62 -7.16
N TYR A 45 -4.60 -10.75 -6.47
CA TYR A 45 -4.13 -9.43 -6.12
C TYR A 45 -3.84 -9.34 -4.62
N ILE A 46 -2.68 -8.81 -4.28
CA ILE A 46 -2.20 -8.70 -2.90
C ILE A 46 -1.94 -7.22 -2.59
N SER A 47 -2.60 -6.72 -1.57
CA SER A 47 -2.40 -5.37 -1.07
C SER A 47 -1.97 -5.36 0.40
N PRO A 48 -1.12 -4.41 0.81
CA PRO A 48 -0.75 -4.24 2.21
C PRO A 48 -1.92 -3.80 3.09
N LEU A 49 -2.97 -3.19 2.52
CA LEU A 49 -4.11 -2.65 3.25
C LEU A 49 -5.44 -3.28 2.81
N LYS A 50 -6.29 -3.58 3.81
CA LYS A 50 -7.66 -4.07 3.57
C LYS A 50 -8.51 -3.04 2.82
N ALA A 51 -8.37 -1.76 3.17
CA ALA A 51 -9.14 -0.69 2.55
C ALA A 51 -8.82 -0.55 1.06
N LEU A 52 -7.53 -0.59 0.68
CA LEU A 52 -7.11 -0.60 -0.73
C LEU A 52 -7.66 -1.82 -1.49
N THR A 53 -7.71 -2.99 -0.84
CA THR A 53 -8.32 -4.19 -1.42
C THR A 53 -9.80 -3.98 -1.79
N ILE A 54 -10.54 -3.26 -0.95
CA ILE A 54 -11.97 -2.98 -1.16
C ILE A 54 -12.16 -1.93 -2.26
N ASP A 55 -11.35 -0.89 -2.26
CA ASP A 55 -11.40 0.18 -3.26
C ASP A 55 -11.11 -0.34 -4.66
N VAL A 56 -10.02 -1.09 -4.82
CA VAL A 56 -9.67 -1.72 -6.10
C VAL A 56 -10.74 -2.71 -6.55
N HIS A 57 -11.35 -3.47 -5.62
CA HIS A 57 -12.47 -4.36 -5.94
C HIS A 57 -13.63 -3.56 -6.57
N ARG A 58 -14.04 -2.45 -5.95
CA ARG A 58 -15.12 -1.61 -6.45
C ARG A 58 -14.79 -1.03 -7.83
N ASN A 59 -13.58 -0.50 -7.99
CA ASN A 59 -13.14 0.15 -9.23
C ASN A 59 -12.99 -0.81 -10.40
N LEU A 60 -12.77 -2.11 -10.16
CA LEU A 60 -12.73 -3.14 -11.20
C LEU A 60 -14.08 -3.79 -11.46
N THR A 61 -14.95 -3.89 -10.46
CA THR A 61 -16.25 -4.57 -10.59
C THR A 61 -17.18 -3.79 -11.54
N SER A 62 -17.29 -2.47 -11.37
CA SER A 62 -18.18 -1.63 -12.21
C SER A 62 -17.90 -1.78 -13.71
N PRO A 63 -16.66 -1.56 -14.22
CA PRO A 63 -16.40 -1.71 -15.66
C PRO A 63 -16.62 -3.13 -16.20
N ILE A 64 -16.44 -4.15 -15.37
CA ILE A 64 -16.64 -5.56 -15.76
C ILE A 64 -18.13 -5.87 -15.89
N GLU A 65 -18.94 -5.39 -14.93
CA GLU A 65 -20.41 -5.53 -14.97
C GLU A 65 -21.02 -4.72 -16.11
N ASP A 66 -20.57 -3.48 -16.33
CA ASP A 66 -21.04 -2.59 -17.40
C ASP A 66 -20.80 -3.20 -18.80
N GLN A 67 -19.76 -4.01 -18.96
CA GLN A 67 -19.45 -4.72 -20.20
C GLN A 67 -20.05 -6.13 -20.28
N GLY A 68 -20.82 -6.56 -19.28
CA GLY A 68 -21.48 -7.87 -19.25
C GLY A 68 -20.51 -9.06 -19.21
N LEU A 69 -19.29 -8.87 -18.66
CA LEU A 69 -18.28 -9.92 -18.59
C LEU A 69 -18.56 -10.87 -17.42
N ASP A 70 -18.61 -12.18 -17.69
CA ASP A 70 -18.77 -13.22 -16.65
C ASP A 70 -17.44 -13.46 -15.88
N ILE A 71 -16.95 -12.41 -15.24
CA ILE A 71 -15.72 -12.44 -14.42
C ILE A 71 -16.09 -12.19 -12.97
N ARG A 72 -15.94 -13.21 -12.12
CA ARG A 72 -16.23 -13.10 -10.69
C ARG A 72 -15.00 -12.62 -9.93
N ILE A 73 -15.13 -11.42 -9.29
CA ILE A 73 -14.12 -10.81 -8.44
C ILE A 73 -14.59 -10.86 -6.99
N GLU A 74 -13.73 -11.30 -6.08
CA GLU A 74 -14.06 -11.34 -4.65
C GLU A 74 -12.88 -10.89 -3.79
N THR A 75 -13.22 -10.37 -2.60
CA THR A 75 -12.24 -10.00 -1.57
C THR A 75 -12.15 -11.07 -0.49
N ARG A 76 -10.92 -11.33 0.00
CA ARG A 76 -10.65 -12.18 1.16
C ARG A 76 -9.64 -11.50 2.07
N THR A 77 -10.12 -10.96 3.17
CA THR A 77 -9.34 -10.29 4.20
C THR A 77 -9.69 -10.85 5.58
N GLY A 78 -9.04 -10.35 6.64
CA GLY A 78 -9.43 -10.70 8.01
C GLY A 78 -10.91 -10.43 8.31
N ASP A 79 -11.50 -9.43 7.64
CA ASP A 79 -12.88 -8.96 7.85
C ASP A 79 -13.93 -9.76 7.03
N THR A 80 -13.51 -10.65 6.14
CA THR A 80 -14.43 -11.49 5.36
C THR A 80 -15.08 -12.52 6.27
N SER A 81 -16.41 -12.67 6.20
CA SER A 81 -17.17 -13.61 7.03
C SER A 81 -16.73 -15.06 6.81
N ALA A 82 -16.89 -15.90 7.85
CA ALA A 82 -16.55 -17.33 7.78
C ALA A 82 -17.31 -18.04 6.66
N TYR A 83 -18.61 -17.74 6.49
CA TYR A 83 -19.42 -18.27 5.40
C TYR A 83 -18.81 -17.97 4.03
N LYS A 84 -18.46 -16.71 3.76
CA LYS A 84 -17.84 -16.30 2.48
C LYS A 84 -16.47 -16.96 2.29
N LYS A 85 -15.66 -17.04 3.37
CA LYS A 85 -14.35 -17.73 3.35
C LYS A 85 -14.49 -19.21 2.97
N ASN A 86 -15.49 -19.92 3.53
CA ASN A 86 -15.72 -21.33 3.23
C ASN A 86 -16.25 -21.52 1.82
N ARG A 87 -17.19 -20.68 1.37
CA ARG A 87 -17.68 -20.71 -0.01
C ARG A 87 -16.54 -20.53 -1.02
N GLN A 88 -15.63 -19.58 -0.78
CA GLN A 88 -14.47 -19.30 -1.65
C GLN A 88 -13.51 -20.48 -1.77
N LYS A 89 -13.44 -21.37 -0.78
CA LYS A 89 -12.63 -22.60 -0.88
C LYS A 89 -13.20 -23.59 -1.89
N VAL A 90 -14.53 -23.76 -1.90
CA VAL A 90 -15.24 -24.70 -2.79
C VAL A 90 -15.46 -24.09 -4.17
N LEU A 91 -15.76 -22.79 -4.22
CA LEU A 91 -16.07 -22.03 -5.43
C LEU A 91 -15.11 -20.85 -5.57
N PRO A 92 -13.84 -21.06 -5.93
CA PRO A 92 -12.87 -19.98 -6.10
C PRO A 92 -13.34 -18.94 -7.12
N PRO A 93 -13.20 -17.63 -6.86
CA PRO A 93 -13.46 -16.59 -7.86
C PRO A 93 -12.40 -16.63 -8.97
N HIS A 94 -12.67 -15.97 -10.10
CA HIS A 94 -11.66 -15.79 -11.15
C HIS A 94 -10.54 -14.86 -10.70
N MET A 95 -10.90 -13.81 -9.96
CA MET A 95 -9.95 -12.87 -9.36
C MET A 95 -10.18 -12.77 -7.85
N LEU A 96 -9.14 -13.00 -7.07
CA LEU A 96 -9.18 -12.87 -5.60
C LEU A 96 -8.28 -11.73 -5.15
N MET A 97 -8.85 -10.81 -4.38
CA MET A 97 -8.13 -9.71 -3.76
C MET A 97 -7.92 -9.98 -2.27
N THR A 98 -6.66 -9.92 -1.80
CA THR A 98 -6.30 -10.36 -0.45
C THR A 98 -5.17 -9.52 0.16
N THR A 99 -4.81 -9.87 1.40
CA THR A 99 -3.64 -9.31 2.12
C THR A 99 -2.59 -10.42 2.36
N PRO A 100 -1.32 -10.08 2.65
CA PRO A 100 -0.28 -11.07 2.92
C PRO A 100 -0.66 -12.10 3.99
N GLU A 101 -1.31 -11.67 5.06
CA GLU A 101 -1.72 -12.53 6.18
C GLU A 101 -2.85 -13.50 5.75
N SER A 102 -3.83 -12.99 5.00
CA SER A 102 -4.94 -13.81 4.50
C SER A 102 -4.48 -14.83 3.46
N LEU A 103 -3.45 -14.48 2.67
CA LEU A 103 -2.80 -15.40 1.75
C LEU A 103 -2.08 -16.53 2.50
N ALA A 104 -1.33 -16.22 3.57
CA ALA A 104 -0.66 -17.22 4.41
C ALA A 104 -1.67 -18.23 4.97
N LEU A 105 -2.83 -17.74 5.47
CA LEU A 105 -3.92 -18.60 5.94
C LEU A 105 -4.55 -19.44 4.83
N LEU A 106 -4.63 -18.93 3.59
CA LEU A 106 -5.11 -19.72 2.45
C LEU A 106 -4.13 -20.82 2.09
N LEU A 107 -2.85 -20.53 2.08
CA LEU A 107 -1.80 -21.49 1.77
C LEU A 107 -1.66 -22.58 2.85
N SER A 108 -2.04 -22.31 4.11
CA SER A 108 -2.03 -23.31 5.19
C SER A 108 -3.22 -24.32 5.13
N ASN A 109 -4.14 -24.18 4.17
CA ASN A 109 -5.22 -25.17 4.00
C ASN A 109 -4.75 -26.36 3.16
N LYS A 110 -5.34 -27.55 3.42
CA LYS A 110 -5.04 -28.79 2.70
C LYS A 110 -5.30 -28.69 1.19
N GLU A 111 -6.32 -27.94 0.81
CA GLU A 111 -6.72 -27.74 -0.58
C GLU A 111 -5.90 -26.67 -1.32
N SER A 112 -4.85 -26.11 -0.69
CA SER A 112 -4.11 -24.97 -1.23
C SER A 112 -3.48 -25.25 -2.61
N LYS A 113 -2.96 -26.46 -2.86
CA LYS A 113 -2.40 -26.84 -4.16
C LYS A 113 -3.45 -26.76 -5.28
N ASP A 114 -4.62 -27.35 -5.06
CA ASP A 114 -5.71 -27.33 -6.04
C ASP A 114 -6.29 -25.95 -6.24
N TYR A 115 -6.32 -25.16 -5.16
CA TYR A 115 -6.81 -23.78 -5.19
C TYR A 115 -5.95 -22.87 -6.08
N PHE A 116 -4.62 -22.96 -5.97
CA PHE A 116 -3.69 -22.09 -6.69
C PHE A 116 -3.17 -22.70 -8.03
N LYS A 117 -3.43 -23.96 -8.34
CA LYS A 117 -2.93 -24.68 -9.53
C LYS A 117 -3.15 -23.96 -10.86
N TYR A 118 -4.22 -23.16 -10.97
CA TYR A 118 -4.59 -22.46 -12.21
C TYR A 118 -4.25 -20.97 -12.18
N LEU A 119 -3.48 -20.54 -11.17
CA LEU A 119 -3.07 -19.15 -11.02
C LEU A 119 -2.11 -18.75 -12.15
N LYS A 120 -2.53 -17.78 -12.98
CA LYS A 120 -1.73 -17.26 -14.10
C LYS A 120 -1.10 -15.90 -13.81
N TYR A 121 -1.77 -15.08 -13.00
CA TYR A 121 -1.31 -13.72 -12.70
C TYR A 121 -1.35 -13.44 -11.20
N LEU A 122 -0.28 -12.81 -10.72
CA LEU A 122 -0.16 -12.35 -9.36
C LEU A 122 0.25 -10.88 -9.37
N VAL A 123 -0.62 -10.01 -8.86
CA VAL A 123 -0.39 -8.56 -8.78
C VAL A 123 -0.15 -8.19 -7.32
N ILE A 124 0.99 -7.55 -7.04
CA ILE A 124 1.34 -7.08 -5.69
C ILE A 124 1.37 -5.56 -5.71
N ASP A 125 0.42 -4.97 -5.01
CA ASP A 125 0.33 -3.51 -4.94
C ASP A 125 1.14 -2.94 -3.77
N GLU A 126 1.62 -1.71 -3.93
CA GLU A 126 2.46 -0.98 -2.97
C GLU A 126 3.60 -1.86 -2.40
N ILE A 127 4.19 -2.69 -3.28
CA ILE A 127 5.19 -3.71 -2.90
C ILE A 127 6.36 -3.12 -2.10
N HIS A 128 6.74 -1.87 -2.36
CA HIS A 128 7.83 -1.17 -1.67
C HIS A 128 7.57 -1.00 -0.16
N THR A 129 6.30 -0.95 0.26
CA THR A 129 5.94 -0.84 1.68
C THR A 129 6.12 -2.14 2.45
N LEU A 130 6.23 -3.26 1.74
CA LEU A 130 6.42 -4.59 2.30
C LEU A 130 7.89 -4.98 2.39
N VAL A 131 8.72 -4.51 1.47
CA VAL A 131 10.18 -4.80 1.50
C VAL A 131 10.79 -4.40 2.84
N ASN A 132 11.66 -5.26 3.39
CA ASN A 132 12.32 -5.09 4.70
C ASN A 132 11.39 -5.04 5.94
N THR A 133 10.17 -5.55 5.82
CA THR A 133 9.24 -5.70 6.95
C THR A 133 8.92 -7.18 7.22
N LYS A 134 8.50 -7.53 8.43
CA LYS A 134 8.05 -8.90 8.75
C LYS A 134 6.86 -9.35 7.89
N ARG A 135 5.98 -8.43 7.51
CA ARG A 135 4.88 -8.72 6.57
C ARG A 135 5.41 -9.06 5.18
N GLY A 136 6.47 -8.39 4.76
CA GLY A 136 7.17 -8.70 3.52
C GLY A 136 7.90 -10.03 3.59
N ASP A 137 8.54 -10.36 4.71
CA ASP A 137 9.15 -11.67 4.90
C ASP A 137 8.13 -12.79 4.71
N LEU A 138 6.95 -12.67 5.36
CA LEU A 138 5.83 -13.61 5.20
C LEU A 138 5.35 -13.68 3.74
N LEU A 139 5.19 -12.54 3.09
CA LEU A 139 4.79 -12.51 1.68
C LEU A 139 5.82 -13.20 0.79
N SER A 140 7.10 -12.93 0.97
CA SER A 140 8.17 -13.52 0.16
C SER A 140 8.22 -15.05 0.28
N LEU A 141 8.03 -15.60 1.48
CA LEU A 141 7.90 -17.05 1.70
C LEU A 141 6.65 -17.61 0.98
N ASN A 142 5.53 -16.92 1.07
CA ASN A 142 4.30 -17.32 0.39
C ASN A 142 4.44 -17.26 -1.14
N LEU A 143 5.17 -16.27 -1.68
CA LEU A 143 5.48 -16.17 -3.11
C LEU A 143 6.36 -17.33 -3.57
N SER A 144 7.34 -17.73 -2.77
CA SER A 144 8.18 -18.89 -3.07
C SER A 144 7.36 -20.18 -3.11
N ARG A 145 6.40 -20.34 -2.17
CA ARG A 145 5.48 -21.46 -2.18
C ARG A 145 4.53 -21.47 -3.38
N ILE A 146 3.96 -20.31 -3.75
CA ILE A 146 3.15 -20.18 -4.96
C ILE A 146 3.96 -20.55 -6.20
N ASN A 147 5.24 -20.18 -6.27
CA ASN A 147 6.11 -20.59 -7.38
C ASN A 147 6.23 -22.10 -7.53
N SER A 148 6.25 -22.85 -6.42
CA SER A 148 6.28 -24.31 -6.48
C SER A 148 4.96 -24.90 -6.95
N ILE A 149 3.82 -24.26 -6.65
CA ILE A 149 2.48 -24.72 -7.07
C ILE A 149 2.16 -24.31 -8.51
N SER A 150 2.52 -23.07 -8.88
CA SER A 150 2.20 -22.45 -10.18
C SER A 150 3.47 -21.78 -10.75
N PRO A 151 4.43 -22.55 -11.29
CA PRO A 151 5.72 -22.03 -11.74
C PRO A 151 5.62 -21.04 -12.91
N ASP A 152 4.57 -21.13 -13.72
CA ASP A 152 4.34 -20.24 -14.86
C ASP A 152 3.54 -18.98 -14.51
N CYS A 153 3.20 -18.80 -13.22
CA CYS A 153 2.50 -17.61 -12.76
C CYS A 153 3.36 -16.35 -13.02
N LYS A 154 2.75 -15.37 -13.69
CA LYS A 154 3.38 -14.08 -14.02
C LYS A 154 3.15 -13.11 -12.87
N LYS A 155 4.22 -12.49 -12.38
CA LYS A 155 4.18 -11.55 -11.26
C LYS A 155 4.29 -10.12 -11.75
N ILE A 156 3.43 -9.27 -11.23
CA ILE A 156 3.39 -7.84 -11.49
C ILE A 156 3.48 -7.12 -10.16
N GLY A 157 4.58 -6.44 -9.90
CA GLY A 157 4.75 -5.56 -8.74
C GLY A 157 4.41 -4.13 -9.11
N LEU A 158 3.58 -3.48 -8.29
CA LEU A 158 3.26 -2.07 -8.41
C LEU A 158 3.93 -1.32 -7.26
N SER A 159 4.64 -0.26 -7.59
CA SER A 159 5.43 0.50 -6.61
C SER A 159 5.34 1.99 -6.88
N ALA A 160 5.36 2.79 -5.81
CA ALA A 160 5.73 4.19 -5.92
C ALA A 160 7.24 4.32 -6.22
N THR A 161 7.70 5.53 -6.48
CA THR A 161 9.11 5.82 -6.70
C THR A 161 9.96 5.42 -5.49
N VAL A 162 10.99 4.60 -5.73
CA VAL A 162 11.91 4.08 -4.70
C VAL A 162 13.36 4.19 -5.18
N LYS A 163 14.30 4.35 -4.25
CA LYS A 163 15.74 4.45 -4.57
C LYS A 163 16.27 3.12 -5.13
N ASN A 164 16.02 2.01 -4.44
CA ASN A 164 16.55 0.69 -4.83
C ASN A 164 15.49 -0.18 -5.52
N LYS A 165 15.25 0.11 -6.81
CA LYS A 165 14.32 -0.67 -7.66
C LYS A 165 14.75 -2.13 -7.82
N ASN A 166 16.07 -2.40 -7.84
CA ASN A 166 16.60 -3.75 -7.97
C ASN A 166 16.28 -4.62 -6.76
N ALA A 167 16.33 -4.08 -5.54
CA ALA A 167 15.95 -4.82 -4.34
C ALA A 167 14.44 -5.18 -4.36
N VAL A 168 13.59 -4.25 -4.80
CA VAL A 168 12.15 -4.50 -4.95
C VAL A 168 11.88 -5.56 -6.03
N LEU A 169 12.61 -5.50 -7.15
CA LEU A 169 12.49 -6.50 -8.22
C LEU A 169 12.93 -7.89 -7.75
N LYS A 170 14.04 -8.00 -7.04
CA LYS A 170 14.52 -9.26 -6.47
C LYS A 170 13.58 -9.82 -5.40
N PHE A 171 12.94 -8.94 -4.64
CA PHE A 171 11.89 -9.32 -3.69
C PHE A 171 10.65 -9.90 -4.42
N LEU A 172 10.26 -9.30 -5.57
CA LEU A 172 9.14 -9.75 -6.37
C LEU A 172 9.38 -11.15 -6.96
N THR A 173 10.59 -11.39 -7.46
CA THR A 173 10.89 -12.62 -8.22
C THR A 173 12.36 -12.98 -8.23
N SER A 174 12.63 -14.28 -8.19
CA SER A 174 13.96 -14.86 -8.45
C SER A 174 14.22 -15.14 -9.94
N LYS A 175 13.23 -14.96 -10.81
CA LYS A 175 13.38 -15.23 -12.26
C LYS A 175 14.33 -14.23 -12.93
N LYS A 176 15.22 -14.73 -13.81
CA LYS A 176 16.20 -13.90 -14.55
C LYS A 176 15.54 -12.96 -15.57
N LYS A 177 14.34 -13.28 -16.07
CA LYS A 177 13.60 -12.50 -17.09
C LYS A 177 12.66 -11.45 -16.49
N ALA A 178 13.00 -10.86 -15.38
CA ALA A 178 12.22 -9.79 -14.78
C ALA A 178 12.61 -8.42 -15.33
N LYS A 179 11.64 -7.52 -15.54
CA LYS A 179 11.86 -6.18 -16.10
C LYS A 179 11.23 -5.10 -15.21
N THR A 180 11.92 -3.97 -15.11
CA THR A 180 11.38 -2.77 -14.47
C THR A 180 10.90 -1.78 -15.52
N LEU A 181 9.65 -1.35 -15.39
CA LEU A 181 9.11 -0.20 -16.11
C LEU A 181 9.08 0.99 -15.15
N ASN A 182 9.69 2.08 -15.56
CA ASN A 182 9.72 3.30 -14.77
C ASN A 182 8.96 4.40 -15.51
N VAL A 183 7.97 4.96 -14.85
CA VAL A 183 7.28 6.17 -15.29
C VAL A 183 7.81 7.32 -14.45
N GLU A 184 8.40 8.30 -15.09
CA GLU A 184 8.93 9.48 -14.39
C GLU A 184 7.79 10.42 -14.02
N GLU A 185 7.96 11.08 -12.88
CA GLU A 185 7.05 12.13 -12.44
C GLU A 185 7.28 13.36 -13.32
N THR A 186 6.22 13.86 -13.93
CA THR A 186 6.25 14.99 -14.85
C THR A 186 6.16 16.33 -14.14
N SER A 187 5.60 16.36 -12.93
CA SER A 187 5.41 17.58 -12.14
C SER A 187 6.22 17.53 -10.84
N VAL A 188 6.90 18.63 -10.52
CA VAL A 188 7.58 18.79 -9.24
C VAL A 188 6.56 19.26 -8.20
N PRO A 189 6.40 18.60 -7.05
CA PRO A 189 5.45 19.03 -6.04
C PRO A 189 5.81 20.41 -5.48
N LYS A 190 4.80 21.23 -5.26
CA LYS A 190 4.94 22.52 -4.60
C LYS A 190 4.88 22.32 -3.09
N ILE A 191 6.01 22.56 -2.42
CA ILE A 191 6.16 22.33 -0.99
C ILE A 191 6.65 23.61 -0.35
N ASP A 192 5.82 24.17 0.52
CA ASP A 192 6.14 25.39 1.27
C ASP A 192 6.19 25.09 2.78
N ILE A 193 6.93 25.89 3.54
CA ILE A 193 6.83 25.91 5.00
C ILE A 193 5.85 27.00 5.39
N LEU A 194 4.94 26.69 6.33
CA LEU A 194 3.95 27.66 6.79
C LEU A 194 4.63 28.87 7.42
N GLU A 195 4.39 30.02 6.84
CA GLU A 195 4.72 31.30 7.45
C GLU A 195 3.62 31.66 8.46
N SER A 196 4.01 31.81 9.72
CA SER A 196 3.10 32.20 10.80
C SER A 196 3.55 33.54 11.39
N ASN A 197 2.60 34.36 11.80
CA ASN A 197 2.86 35.59 12.54
C ASN A 197 3.42 35.30 13.93
N ASN A 198 3.24 34.10 14.44
CA ASN A 198 3.75 33.65 15.72
C ASN A 198 5.13 32.98 15.54
N ARG A 199 6.03 33.24 16.51
CA ARG A 199 7.36 32.62 16.47
C ARG A 199 7.30 31.12 16.72
N VAL A 200 8.02 30.35 15.91
CA VAL A 200 8.22 28.91 16.12
C VAL A 200 8.91 28.71 17.48
N PRO A 201 8.33 27.93 18.40
CA PRO A 201 8.90 27.70 19.73
C PRO A 201 10.21 26.90 19.66
N TRP A 202 11.03 27.00 20.71
CA TRP A 202 12.24 26.19 20.81
C TRP A 202 11.96 24.71 20.98
N SER A 203 10.90 24.36 21.72
CA SER A 203 10.51 22.99 22.01
C SER A 203 9.00 22.83 21.87
N GLY A 204 8.55 21.57 21.79
CA GLY A 204 7.14 21.25 21.63
C GLY A 204 6.91 20.38 20.40
N HIS A 205 5.75 19.73 20.36
CA HIS A 205 5.40 18.80 19.28
C HIS A 205 4.01 19.05 18.68
N MET A 206 3.31 20.09 19.11
CA MET A 206 1.88 20.28 18.81
C MET A 206 1.60 21.37 17.78
N ALA A 207 2.59 22.12 17.36
CA ALA A 207 2.45 23.29 16.45
C ALA A 207 1.29 24.23 16.83
N SER A 208 1.05 24.39 18.15
CA SER A 208 -0.09 25.17 18.66
C SER A 208 -0.07 26.64 18.23
N TYR A 209 1.13 27.16 17.96
CA TYR A 209 1.34 28.54 17.51
C TYR A 209 0.74 28.79 16.11
N ALA A 210 0.58 27.74 15.30
CA ALA A 210 0.21 27.82 13.90
C ALA A 210 -1.24 27.37 13.60
N ILE A 211 -2.01 26.94 14.60
CA ILE A 211 -3.35 26.37 14.39
C ILE A 211 -4.28 27.33 13.65
N ARG A 212 -4.28 28.61 14.00
CA ARG A 212 -5.09 29.63 13.34
C ARG A 212 -4.69 29.81 11.87
N ASP A 213 -3.39 29.81 11.59
CA ASP A 213 -2.88 29.94 10.22
C ASP A 213 -3.20 28.69 9.39
N ILE A 214 -3.10 27.50 9.97
CA ILE A 214 -3.55 26.23 9.34
C ILE A 214 -5.04 26.30 9.04
N TYR A 215 -5.87 26.75 9.99
CA TYR A 215 -7.31 26.89 9.78
C TYR A 215 -7.65 27.84 8.61
N GLN A 216 -6.92 28.94 8.48
CA GLN A 216 -7.09 29.86 7.34
C GLN A 216 -6.70 29.22 5.99
N LYS A 217 -5.74 28.28 5.97
CA LYS A 217 -5.40 27.53 4.76
C LYS A 217 -6.47 26.49 4.43
N ILE A 218 -7.00 25.77 5.43
CA ILE A 218 -8.10 24.82 5.27
C ILE A 218 -9.33 25.53 4.66
N LYS A 219 -9.69 26.70 5.19
CA LYS A 219 -10.84 27.48 4.71
C LYS A 219 -10.76 27.85 3.22
N LYS A 220 -9.56 27.92 2.65
CA LYS A 220 -9.33 28.29 1.23
C LYS A 220 -9.24 27.08 0.31
N SER A 221 -9.35 25.87 0.85
CA SER A 221 -9.23 24.60 0.12
C SER A 221 -10.58 23.87 0.15
N SER A 222 -10.88 23.06 -0.86
CA SER A 222 -12.08 22.23 -0.89
C SER A 222 -11.96 21.04 0.08
N LEU A 223 -10.82 20.34 0.06
CA LEU A 223 -10.50 19.26 0.98
C LEU A 223 -9.03 19.34 1.37
N THR A 224 -8.77 19.38 2.68
CA THR A 224 -7.41 19.35 3.25
C THR A 224 -7.18 18.09 4.07
N ILE A 225 -6.05 17.41 3.86
CA ILE A 225 -5.58 16.37 4.80
C ILE A 225 -4.46 16.95 5.65
N VAL A 226 -4.64 16.95 6.97
CA VAL A 226 -3.65 17.35 7.96
C VAL A 226 -2.99 16.13 8.55
N PHE A 227 -1.80 15.79 8.08
CA PHE A 227 -1.02 14.67 8.61
C PHE A 227 -0.25 15.06 9.85
N VAL A 228 -0.28 14.16 10.83
CA VAL A 228 0.48 14.24 12.07
C VAL A 228 1.26 12.94 12.32
N ASN A 229 2.25 12.97 13.23
CA ASN A 229 3.12 11.83 13.44
C ASN A 229 2.61 10.82 14.50
N THR A 230 1.75 11.25 15.42
CA THR A 230 1.20 10.40 16.50
C THR A 230 -0.32 10.56 16.65
N ARG A 231 -0.95 9.57 17.27
CA ARG A 231 -2.40 9.61 17.57
C ARG A 231 -2.75 10.72 18.55
N ALA A 232 -1.95 10.90 19.61
CA ALA A 232 -2.15 11.98 20.56
C ALA A 232 -2.07 13.35 19.90
N GLN A 233 -1.15 13.52 18.95
CA GLN A 233 -1.06 14.75 18.16
C GLN A 233 -2.29 14.94 17.27
N ALA A 234 -2.86 13.86 16.70
CA ALA A 234 -4.08 13.95 15.90
C ALA A 234 -5.26 14.45 16.71
N GLU A 235 -5.48 13.90 17.91
CA GLU A 235 -6.55 14.30 18.82
C GLU A 235 -6.40 15.77 19.25
N LEU A 236 -5.19 16.19 19.62
CA LEU A 236 -4.95 17.56 20.04
C LEU A 236 -5.10 18.57 18.90
N VAL A 237 -4.58 18.28 17.72
CA VAL A 237 -4.73 19.14 16.56
C VAL A 237 -6.20 19.24 16.14
N PHE A 238 -6.91 18.12 16.13
CA PHE A 238 -8.35 18.10 15.85
C PHE A 238 -9.12 18.99 16.83
N ASN A 239 -8.91 18.81 18.15
CA ASN A 239 -9.59 19.61 19.15
C ASN A 239 -9.30 21.11 19.03
N LYS A 240 -8.06 21.48 18.74
CA LYS A 240 -7.69 22.89 18.53
C LYS A 240 -8.29 23.49 17.26
N LEU A 241 -8.30 22.75 16.15
CA LEU A 241 -8.97 23.19 14.92
C LEU A 241 -10.48 23.30 15.13
N TRP A 242 -11.06 22.41 15.95
CA TRP A 242 -12.49 22.48 16.30
C TRP A 242 -12.82 23.71 17.15
N GLN A 243 -11.93 24.12 18.07
CA GLN A 243 -12.08 25.34 18.85
C GLN A 243 -12.01 26.63 17.99
N GLU A 244 -11.16 26.63 16.96
CA GLU A 244 -11.04 27.75 15.99
C GLU A 244 -12.12 27.74 14.91
N ASN A 245 -13.03 26.77 14.91
CA ASN A 245 -13.97 26.50 13.81
C ASN A 245 -15.18 27.46 13.80
N GLU A 246 -14.93 28.74 13.61
CA GLU A 246 -15.97 29.79 13.53
C GLU A 246 -16.86 29.66 12.28
N ASN A 247 -16.38 28.99 11.22
CA ASN A 247 -17.08 28.88 9.94
C ASN A 247 -17.84 27.56 9.77
N ASN A 248 -17.98 26.75 10.81
CA ASN A 248 -18.65 25.44 10.79
C ASN A 248 -18.13 24.50 9.68
N LEU A 249 -16.82 24.50 9.44
CA LEU A 249 -16.18 23.54 8.56
C LEU A 249 -16.37 22.12 9.06
N ARG A 250 -16.56 21.17 8.15
CA ARG A 250 -16.72 19.74 8.47
C ARG A 250 -15.35 19.11 8.68
N ILE A 251 -14.87 19.15 9.91
CA ILE A 251 -13.55 18.61 10.29
C ILE A 251 -13.74 17.24 10.92
N ALA A 252 -12.92 16.26 10.52
CA ALA A 252 -12.90 14.92 11.11
C ALA A 252 -11.49 14.50 11.50
N ILE A 253 -11.42 13.40 12.24
CA ILE A 253 -10.18 12.75 12.64
C ILE A 253 -10.13 11.31 12.11
N HIS A 254 -8.93 10.83 11.70
CA HIS A 254 -8.74 9.49 11.19
C HIS A 254 -7.42 8.86 11.67
N HIS A 255 -7.49 7.88 12.55
CA HIS A 255 -6.32 7.10 13.00
C HIS A 255 -6.69 5.67 13.39
N GLY A 256 -5.69 4.79 13.51
CA GLY A 256 -5.89 3.35 13.70
C GLY A 256 -6.57 2.91 15.00
N SER A 257 -6.71 3.81 16.02
CA SER A 257 -7.42 3.49 17.29
C SER A 257 -8.90 3.80 17.25
N LEU A 258 -9.39 4.52 16.23
CA LEU A 258 -10.82 4.74 16.06
C LEU A 258 -11.53 3.43 15.69
N GLU A 259 -12.79 3.31 16.09
CA GLU A 259 -13.65 2.23 15.65
C GLU A 259 -13.73 2.13 14.14
N LYS A 260 -13.84 0.91 13.64
CA LYS A 260 -13.83 0.64 12.20
C LYS A 260 -14.96 1.34 11.45
N GLU A 261 -16.12 1.44 12.07
CA GLU A 261 -17.31 2.09 11.50
C GLU A 261 -17.11 3.59 11.35
N ILE A 262 -16.52 4.25 12.36
CA ILE A 262 -16.17 5.67 12.31
C ILE A 262 -15.17 5.93 11.19
N ARG A 263 -14.11 5.13 11.08
CA ARG A 263 -13.13 5.28 10.02
C ARG A 263 -13.76 5.17 8.62
N ARG A 264 -14.60 4.15 8.41
CA ARG A 264 -15.32 3.97 7.15
C ARG A 264 -16.26 5.12 6.83
N LYS A 265 -16.91 5.69 7.84
CA LYS A 265 -17.75 6.86 7.67
C LYS A 265 -16.95 8.07 7.20
N VAL A 266 -15.80 8.35 7.83
CA VAL A 266 -14.89 9.42 7.40
C VAL A 266 -14.40 9.17 5.97
N GLU A 267 -13.95 7.97 5.65
CA GLU A 267 -13.51 7.55 4.31
C GLU A 267 -14.61 7.79 3.25
N SER A 268 -15.85 7.41 3.57
CA SER A 268 -17.01 7.65 2.67
C SER A 268 -17.33 9.13 2.51
N LEU A 269 -17.20 9.93 3.57
CA LEU A 269 -17.44 11.38 3.51
C LEU A 269 -16.35 12.10 2.68
N MET A 270 -15.09 11.64 2.76
CA MET A 270 -14.01 12.16 1.92
C MET A 270 -14.29 11.90 0.44
N SER A 271 -14.54 10.64 0.07
CA SER A 271 -14.80 10.26 -1.34
C SER A 271 -16.06 10.88 -1.93
N SER A 272 -17.01 11.30 -1.09
CA SER A 272 -18.23 11.99 -1.54
C SER A 272 -18.13 13.53 -1.50
N GLY A 273 -16.98 14.12 -1.17
CA GLY A 273 -16.77 15.56 -1.08
C GLY A 273 -17.56 16.24 0.05
N LYS A 274 -17.96 15.49 1.08
CA LYS A 274 -18.80 16.00 2.18
C LYS A 274 -18.00 16.35 3.44
N ILE A 275 -16.69 16.55 3.32
CA ILE A 275 -15.80 16.92 4.41
C ILE A 275 -14.80 17.95 3.90
N ASP A 276 -14.41 18.89 4.76
CA ASP A 276 -13.52 19.99 4.39
C ASP A 276 -12.10 19.75 4.89
N CYS A 277 -11.96 19.03 6.03
CA CYS A 277 -10.64 18.70 6.60
C CYS A 277 -10.66 17.37 7.33
N VAL A 278 -9.57 16.60 7.17
CA VAL A 278 -9.32 15.40 7.96
C VAL A 278 -7.95 15.46 8.61
N VAL A 279 -7.90 15.38 9.96
CA VAL A 279 -6.66 15.22 10.70
C VAL A 279 -6.33 13.74 10.78
N ALA A 280 -5.18 13.34 10.23
CA ALA A 280 -4.85 11.92 10.09
C ALA A 280 -3.43 11.58 10.51
N THR A 281 -3.23 10.34 10.95
CA THR A 281 -1.93 9.71 11.07
C THR A 281 -1.58 8.95 9.78
N SER A 282 -0.67 7.98 9.85
CA SER A 282 -0.32 7.11 8.70
C SER A 282 -1.48 6.25 8.14
N SER A 283 -2.66 6.33 8.71
CA SER A 283 -3.83 5.57 8.25
C SER A 283 -4.35 5.98 6.86
N LEU A 284 -4.01 7.19 6.41
CA LEU A 284 -4.32 7.71 5.07
C LEU A 284 -3.08 7.85 4.16
N ASP A 285 -1.91 7.31 4.56
CA ASP A 285 -0.68 7.37 3.75
C ASP A 285 -0.82 6.63 2.41
N LEU A 286 -1.63 5.57 2.34
CA LEU A 286 -1.68 4.63 1.21
C LEU A 286 -3.00 4.66 0.43
N GLY A 287 -2.88 4.58 -0.83
CA GLY A 287 -3.52 4.06 -2.01
C GLY A 287 -5.02 4.20 -2.25
N ILE A 288 -5.84 4.78 -1.42
CA ILE A 288 -7.26 4.98 -1.71
C ILE A 288 -7.44 6.34 -2.40
N ASP A 289 -8.31 6.38 -3.39
CA ASP A 289 -8.76 7.63 -3.99
C ASP A 289 -9.75 8.33 -3.04
N TRP A 290 -9.27 9.42 -2.43
CA TRP A 290 -10.04 10.19 -1.45
C TRP A 290 -10.84 11.34 -2.09
N GLY A 291 -10.91 11.40 -3.42
CA GLY A 291 -11.46 12.53 -4.13
C GLY A 291 -10.47 13.69 -4.32
N ASP A 292 -10.96 14.85 -4.66
CA ASP A 292 -10.15 16.05 -4.99
C ASP A 292 -9.58 16.67 -3.70
N VAL A 293 -8.45 16.16 -3.21
CA VAL A 293 -7.69 16.77 -2.11
C VAL A 293 -6.84 17.90 -2.68
N ASP A 294 -7.09 19.15 -2.27
CA ASP A 294 -6.36 20.33 -2.77
C ASP A 294 -5.04 20.55 -2.02
N LEU A 295 -5.02 20.28 -0.71
CA LEU A 295 -3.90 20.60 0.15
C LEU A 295 -3.56 19.46 1.11
N VAL A 296 -2.29 19.15 1.19
CA VAL A 296 -1.73 18.31 2.25
C VAL A 296 -0.94 19.18 3.22
N VAL A 297 -1.32 19.15 4.49
CA VAL A 297 -0.58 19.80 5.58
C VAL A 297 0.13 18.73 6.38
N GLN A 298 1.43 18.86 6.59
CA GLN A 298 2.23 17.99 7.46
C GLN A 298 2.66 18.75 8.70
N ILE A 299 2.10 18.40 9.85
CA ILE A 299 2.51 18.96 11.16
C ILE A 299 3.63 18.09 11.74
N GLY A 300 4.70 18.76 12.13
CA GLY A 300 5.96 18.14 12.50
C GLY A 300 6.80 17.72 11.29
N SER A 301 8.06 17.40 11.53
CA SER A 301 8.94 16.94 10.44
C SER A 301 8.45 15.58 9.89
N PRO A 302 8.57 15.34 8.58
CA PRO A 302 8.20 14.06 7.99
C PRO A 302 9.15 12.96 8.46
N LYS A 303 8.59 11.79 8.79
CA LYS A 303 9.35 10.60 9.22
C LYS A 303 9.78 9.77 7.99
N GLY A 304 10.57 10.39 7.11
CA GLY A 304 11.09 9.83 5.86
C GLY A 304 10.56 10.56 4.63
N ILE A 305 11.45 10.74 3.65
CA ILE A 305 11.18 11.49 2.40
C ILE A 305 10.20 10.70 1.51
N SER A 306 10.41 9.41 1.37
CA SER A 306 9.53 8.56 0.55
C SER A 306 8.09 8.55 1.08
N ARG A 307 7.90 8.50 2.41
CA ARG A 307 6.57 8.60 3.02
C ARG A 307 5.95 9.97 2.81
N PHE A 308 6.75 11.02 2.93
CA PHE A 308 6.25 12.38 2.71
C PHE A 308 5.78 12.59 1.27
N LEU A 309 6.53 12.09 0.29
CA LEU A 309 6.10 12.10 -1.12
C LEU A 309 4.78 11.34 -1.33
N GLN A 310 4.59 10.20 -0.66
CA GLN A 310 3.32 9.47 -0.70
C GLN A 310 2.16 10.28 -0.14
N ARG A 311 2.37 11.04 0.95
CA ARG A 311 1.37 11.96 1.52
C ARG A 311 1.07 13.11 0.59
N ILE A 312 2.10 13.77 0.06
CA ILE A 312 1.96 14.88 -0.90
C ILE A 312 1.18 14.43 -2.13
N GLY A 313 1.48 13.24 -2.66
CA GLY A 313 0.76 12.65 -3.79
C GLY A 313 -0.71 12.32 -3.54
N ARG A 314 -1.28 12.69 -2.38
CA ARG A 314 -2.72 12.68 -2.13
C ARG A 314 -3.39 13.97 -2.61
N SER A 315 -2.65 15.07 -2.73
CA SER A 315 -3.18 16.31 -3.28
C SER A 315 -3.05 16.32 -4.81
N ASN A 316 -4.03 16.94 -5.46
CA ASN A 316 -4.11 17.08 -6.92
C ASN A 316 -3.84 15.76 -7.66
N HIS A 317 -4.77 14.82 -7.53
CA HIS A 317 -4.66 13.46 -8.11
C HIS A 317 -4.64 13.45 -9.66
N ARG A 318 -4.58 14.63 -10.31
CA ARG A 318 -4.47 14.77 -11.75
C ARG A 318 -3.01 14.70 -12.17
N PHE A 319 -2.74 13.93 -13.21
CA PHE A 319 -1.38 13.66 -13.68
C PHE A 319 -0.62 14.94 -14.11
N ASP A 320 -1.34 15.99 -14.51
CA ASP A 320 -0.79 17.22 -15.07
C ASP A 320 -0.68 18.38 -14.05
N GLU A 321 -1.18 18.22 -12.82
CA GLU A 321 -1.14 19.28 -11.80
C GLU A 321 -0.13 18.96 -10.71
N PRO A 322 0.69 19.94 -10.27
CA PRO A 322 1.61 19.73 -9.17
C PRO A 322 0.88 19.51 -7.85
N SER A 323 1.27 18.52 -7.10
CA SER A 323 0.79 18.30 -5.74
C SER A 323 1.16 19.46 -4.82
N ASN A 324 0.25 19.89 -3.94
CA ASN A 324 0.44 21.00 -3.01
C ASN A 324 0.62 20.49 -1.58
N ALA A 325 1.69 20.89 -0.93
CA ALA A 325 1.97 20.52 0.45
C ALA A 325 2.48 21.70 1.28
N LEU A 326 2.07 21.72 2.55
CA LEU A 326 2.48 22.70 3.53
C LEU A 326 3.10 22.00 4.73
N LEU A 327 4.36 22.29 5.02
CA LEU A 327 5.07 21.83 6.21
C LEU A 327 4.86 22.79 7.37
N VAL A 328 4.53 22.27 8.53
CA VAL A 328 4.32 23.05 9.75
C VAL A 328 5.24 22.49 10.86
N PRO A 329 6.45 23.03 11.05
CA PRO A 329 7.36 22.56 12.07
C PRO A 329 6.78 22.82 13.46
N SER A 330 6.88 21.86 14.38
CA SER A 330 6.39 22.03 15.75
C SER A 330 7.38 22.79 16.64
N ASN A 331 8.64 22.84 16.24
CA ASN A 331 9.72 23.54 16.95
C ASN A 331 10.85 23.93 15.98
N ARG A 332 11.84 24.66 16.46
CA ARG A 332 12.95 25.18 15.62
C ARG A 332 13.84 24.08 15.05
N PHE A 333 14.01 22.95 15.71
CA PHE A 333 14.80 21.84 15.18
C PHE A 333 14.07 21.17 14.03
N GLU A 334 12.76 20.97 14.16
CA GLU A 334 11.93 20.44 13.07
C GLU A 334 11.86 21.38 11.86
N TYR A 335 12.06 22.70 12.06
CA TYR A 335 12.18 23.65 10.95
C TYR A 335 13.37 23.30 10.05
N LEU A 336 14.54 23.00 10.64
CA LEU A 336 15.72 22.55 9.88
C LEU A 336 15.47 21.21 9.20
N GLU A 337 14.77 20.29 9.86
CA GLU A 337 14.39 18.99 9.26
C GLU A 337 13.44 19.19 8.07
N CYS A 338 12.49 20.11 8.17
CA CYS A 338 11.58 20.46 7.06
C CYS A 338 12.35 21.06 5.87
N LEU A 339 13.32 21.97 6.11
CA LEU A 339 14.18 22.49 5.05
C LEU A 339 15.00 21.38 4.39
N SER A 340 15.58 20.48 5.19
CA SER A 340 16.30 19.32 4.69
C SER A 340 15.42 18.40 3.84
N ALA A 341 14.18 18.18 4.25
CA ALA A 341 13.21 17.38 3.50
C ALA A 341 12.90 18.00 2.13
N ILE A 342 12.65 19.32 2.07
CA ILE A 342 12.43 20.04 0.81
C ILE A 342 13.66 19.92 -0.10
N ASN A 343 14.86 20.14 0.46
CA ASN A 343 16.09 20.03 -0.32
C ASN A 343 16.32 18.60 -0.85
N SER A 344 16.04 17.59 -0.03
CA SER A 344 16.14 16.18 -0.45
C SER A 344 15.20 15.86 -1.61
N ILE A 345 13.96 16.36 -1.57
CA ILE A 345 13.00 16.16 -2.65
C ILE A 345 13.46 16.85 -3.93
N LYS A 346 13.91 18.10 -3.85
CA LYS A 346 14.43 18.84 -5.00
C LYS A 346 15.62 18.12 -5.66
N ASN A 347 16.48 17.49 -4.86
CA ASN A 347 17.65 16.73 -5.33
C ASN A 347 17.35 15.24 -5.61
N LYS A 348 16.08 14.80 -5.55
CA LYS A 348 15.66 13.41 -5.74
C LYS A 348 16.36 12.41 -4.82
N LEU A 349 16.73 12.86 -3.61
CA LEU A 349 17.36 12.04 -2.58
C LEU A 349 16.27 11.34 -1.76
N LEU A 350 16.06 10.06 -2.04
CA LEU A 350 15.10 9.22 -1.34
C LEU A 350 15.77 8.45 -0.19
N ASP A 351 14.96 8.04 0.79
CA ASP A 351 15.44 7.21 1.89
C ASP A 351 16.04 5.90 1.38
N GLU A 352 17.15 5.50 1.95
CA GLU A 352 17.78 4.23 1.68
C GLU A 352 17.48 3.25 2.80
N THR A 353 16.80 2.18 2.48
CA THR A 353 16.60 1.08 3.42
C THR A 353 17.67 0.03 3.21
N LYS A 354 18.44 -0.28 4.27
CA LYS A 354 19.38 -1.39 4.25
C LYS A 354 18.60 -2.69 4.11
N GLU A 355 19.09 -3.58 3.24
CA GLU A 355 18.52 -4.93 3.11
C GLU A 355 18.65 -5.67 4.44
N LYS A 356 17.54 -6.25 4.89
CA LYS A 356 17.48 -7.06 6.11
C LYS A 356 17.39 -8.54 5.75
N GLN A 357 17.93 -9.39 6.61
CA GLN A 357 17.64 -10.83 6.58
C GLN A 357 16.22 -11.08 7.10
N GLY A 358 15.59 -12.12 6.60
CA GLY A 358 14.25 -12.53 7.02
C GLY A 358 14.20 -12.93 8.49
N SER A 359 13.10 -12.60 9.14
CA SER A 359 12.89 -12.83 10.57
C SER A 359 12.59 -14.31 10.83
N LEU A 360 13.29 -14.94 11.80
CA LEU A 360 13.13 -16.38 12.09
C LEU A 360 11.77 -16.73 12.67
N ASP A 361 11.14 -15.84 13.43
CA ASP A 361 9.77 -16.02 13.93
C ASP A 361 8.73 -16.10 12.78
N VAL A 362 8.93 -15.33 11.72
CA VAL A 362 8.10 -15.42 10.51
C VAL A 362 8.36 -16.72 9.74
N LEU A 363 9.64 -17.18 9.72
CA LEU A 363 9.98 -18.47 9.15
C LEU A 363 9.31 -19.62 9.91
N ALA A 364 9.36 -19.62 11.23
CA ALA A 364 8.71 -20.63 12.06
C ALA A 364 7.19 -20.66 11.82
N GLN A 365 6.53 -19.48 11.72
CA GLN A 365 5.12 -19.39 11.36
C GLN A 365 4.84 -19.97 9.97
N HIS A 366 5.71 -19.73 9.00
CA HIS A 366 5.57 -20.27 7.65
C HIS A 366 5.70 -21.79 7.64
N ILE A 367 6.71 -22.37 8.31
CA ILE A 367 6.92 -23.82 8.44
C ILE A 367 5.67 -24.47 9.06
N LEU A 368 5.14 -23.89 10.14
CA LEU A 368 3.88 -24.36 10.75
C LEU A 368 2.72 -24.32 9.73
N GLY A 369 2.59 -23.26 8.95
CA GLY A 369 1.57 -23.14 7.91
C GLY A 369 1.70 -24.20 6.81
N VAL A 370 2.93 -24.58 6.43
CA VAL A 370 3.18 -25.68 5.49
C VAL A 370 2.78 -27.01 6.12
N ALA A 371 3.20 -27.28 7.36
CA ALA A 371 2.87 -28.51 8.09
C ALA A 371 1.35 -28.72 8.25
N CYS A 372 0.58 -27.64 8.45
CA CYS A 372 -0.88 -27.70 8.52
C CYS A 372 -1.54 -28.09 7.18
N SER A 373 -0.86 -27.82 6.05
CA SER A 373 -1.45 -28.10 4.73
C SER A 373 -1.08 -29.48 4.20
N GLU A 374 0.15 -29.93 4.37
CA GLU A 374 0.67 -31.19 3.81
C GLU A 374 1.96 -31.62 4.50
N PRO A 375 2.26 -32.95 4.49
CA PRO A 375 3.60 -33.43 4.80
C PRO A 375 4.63 -32.89 3.81
N PHE A 376 5.85 -32.64 4.25
CA PHE A 376 6.92 -32.13 3.39
C PHE A 376 8.27 -32.79 3.74
N GLN A 377 9.15 -32.83 2.74
CA GLN A 377 10.55 -33.15 2.96
C GLN A 377 11.31 -31.89 3.40
N VAL A 378 12.10 -32.02 4.46
CA VAL A 378 12.75 -30.84 5.09
C VAL A 378 13.72 -30.15 4.13
N ASP A 379 14.47 -30.91 3.34
CA ASP A 379 15.40 -30.37 2.35
C ASP A 379 14.67 -29.63 1.20
N GLU A 380 13.50 -30.11 0.77
CA GLU A 380 12.69 -29.45 -0.24
C GLU A 380 12.14 -28.11 0.31
N LEU A 381 11.67 -28.11 1.56
CA LEU A 381 11.21 -26.87 2.20
C LEU A 381 12.35 -25.88 2.40
N TYR A 382 13.54 -26.33 2.82
CA TYR A 382 14.72 -25.46 2.89
C TYR A 382 15.02 -24.81 1.53
N ASN A 383 15.07 -25.61 0.45
CA ASN A 383 15.29 -25.10 -0.90
C ASN A 383 14.21 -24.10 -1.32
N GLN A 384 12.96 -24.32 -0.93
CA GLN A 384 11.87 -23.37 -1.18
C GLN A 384 12.07 -22.07 -0.41
N VAL A 385 12.48 -22.14 0.87
CA VAL A 385 12.69 -20.98 1.74
C VAL A 385 13.83 -20.09 1.25
N ILE A 386 14.98 -20.65 0.85
CA ILE A 386 16.10 -19.84 0.35
C ILE A 386 15.84 -19.16 -1.00
N ASN A 387 14.83 -19.58 -1.75
CA ASN A 387 14.36 -18.88 -2.93
C ASN A 387 13.58 -17.59 -2.60
N ALA A 388 13.13 -17.42 -1.35
CA ALA A 388 12.54 -16.17 -0.87
C ALA A 388 13.66 -15.15 -0.58
N TRP A 389 13.62 -13.98 -1.21
CA TRP A 389 14.70 -13.00 -1.16
C TRP A 389 15.22 -12.65 0.24
N PRO A 390 14.38 -12.45 1.28
CA PRO A 390 14.86 -12.18 2.63
C PRO A 390 15.66 -13.34 3.25
N TYR A 391 15.45 -14.57 2.79
CA TYR A 391 16.06 -15.80 3.36
C TYR A 391 17.14 -16.40 2.47
N ARG A 392 17.56 -15.74 1.39
CA ARG A 392 18.57 -16.23 0.42
C ARG A 392 19.91 -16.59 1.03
N ASN A 393 20.26 -15.99 2.17
CA ASN A 393 21.52 -16.25 2.89
C ASN A 393 21.31 -17.10 4.16
N LEU A 394 20.12 -17.71 4.33
CA LEU A 394 19.85 -18.60 5.46
C LEU A 394 20.69 -19.87 5.30
N THR A 395 21.52 -20.16 6.30
CA THR A 395 22.32 -21.40 6.30
C THR A 395 21.44 -22.59 6.69
N LYS A 396 21.81 -23.78 6.19
CA LYS A 396 21.10 -25.03 6.50
C LYS A 396 21.13 -25.32 8.02
N ILE A 397 22.24 -25.03 8.69
CA ILE A 397 22.37 -25.16 10.14
C ILE A 397 21.30 -24.33 10.86
N LYS A 398 21.20 -23.04 10.56
CA LYS A 398 20.19 -22.15 11.19
C LYS A 398 18.74 -22.49 10.83
N PHE A 399 18.52 -23.22 9.75
CA PHE A 399 17.19 -23.68 9.39
C PHE A 399 16.78 -24.91 10.20
N PHE A 400 17.72 -25.75 10.58
CA PHE A 400 17.48 -26.95 11.39
C PHE A 400 17.45 -26.66 12.91
N GLU A 401 18.10 -25.58 13.39
CA GLU A 401 17.96 -25.07 14.76
C GLU A 401 16.55 -24.48 15.01
#